data_5828073e7459140fc468fb723c7a192a
#
_entry.id   5828073e7459140fc468fb723c7a192a
#
_cell.length_a   1.000
_cell.length_b   1.000
_cell.length_c   1.000
_cell.angle_alpha   90.00
_cell.angle_beta   90.00
_cell.angle_gamma   90.00
#
_symmetry.space_group_name_H-M   'P 1'
#
loop_
_entity.id
_entity.type
_entity.pdbx_description
1 polymer ?
#
loop_
_entity_poly.entity_id
_entity_poly.type
_entity_poly.pdbx_seq_one_letter_code
_entity_poly.pdbx_strand_id
1 'polypeptide(L)'
;MELWFSDYHTDKVKMSVKVEKQLFGEQTDFQRIDVFDSKEFGRFISSDGSIVFSEKDEFVYDEMIVHVPMAVHPNVRHVLVIGGGDGGVARELSYYKEIEEIDVVEPDEVFVEVCKKFFPDNARGLDDPRVRVFYADGLRFLRSKNDQYDLIINDAIDPLGHTAGLFTKEFYGNCYRALKEDGIMVYQHGSPFYDEDEDTCRAMHRKASHSFPISRVYQAHIPTCASGYWLFWFLSK
;
A
#
# COMPACT_ATOMS: atom_id res chain seq x y z
N MET A 1 -30.19 -9.69 -15.17
CA MET A 1 -28.81 -9.60 -15.73
C MET A 1 -27.86 -9.80 -14.57
N GLU A 2 -26.85 -10.65 -14.71
CA GLU A 2 -25.81 -10.79 -13.67
C GLU A 2 -24.66 -9.85 -14.01
N LEU A 3 -24.17 -9.13 -13.02
CA LEU A 3 -23.03 -8.23 -13.16
C LEU A 3 -21.81 -8.89 -12.49
N TRP A 4 -20.69 -8.93 -13.21
CA TRP A 4 -19.43 -9.48 -12.75
C TRP A 4 -18.33 -8.45 -12.95
N PHE A 5 -17.57 -8.15 -11.89
CA PHE A 5 -16.29 -7.47 -11.97
C PHE A 5 -15.20 -8.50 -12.25
N SER A 6 -14.25 -8.19 -13.13
CA SER A 6 -13.13 -9.09 -13.45
C SER A 6 -11.81 -8.34 -13.27
N ASP A 7 -11.00 -8.85 -12.37
CA ASP A 7 -9.63 -8.43 -12.13
C ASP A 7 -8.68 -9.35 -12.92
N TYR A 8 -7.92 -8.79 -13.83
CA TYR A 8 -6.98 -9.51 -14.68
C TYR A 8 -5.59 -9.51 -14.04
N HIS A 9 -5.20 -10.66 -13.48
CA HIS A 9 -3.88 -10.84 -12.90
C HIS A 9 -2.77 -10.98 -13.94
N THR A 10 -3.13 -11.60 -15.08
CA THR A 10 -2.30 -11.72 -16.29
C THR A 10 -3.23 -11.67 -17.51
N ASP A 11 -2.66 -11.66 -18.72
CA ASP A 11 -3.44 -11.80 -19.95
C ASP A 11 -4.21 -13.14 -20.06
N LYS A 12 -3.88 -14.11 -19.18
CA LYS A 12 -4.42 -15.49 -19.21
C LYS A 12 -5.16 -15.88 -17.93
N VAL A 13 -5.04 -15.09 -16.86
CA VAL A 13 -5.61 -15.40 -15.55
C VAL A 13 -6.37 -14.20 -15.02
N LYS A 14 -7.61 -14.44 -14.60
CA LYS A 14 -8.43 -13.42 -13.94
C LYS A 14 -9.21 -14.02 -12.79
N MET A 15 -9.47 -13.20 -11.78
CA MET A 15 -10.50 -13.44 -10.79
C MET A 15 -11.77 -12.69 -11.18
N SER A 16 -12.94 -13.28 -10.98
CA SER A 16 -14.21 -12.58 -11.20
C SER A 16 -15.08 -12.66 -9.95
N VAL A 17 -15.58 -11.51 -9.53
CA VAL A 17 -16.48 -11.34 -8.40
C VAL A 17 -17.85 -10.94 -8.89
N LYS A 18 -18.91 -11.67 -8.47
CA LYS A 18 -20.28 -11.26 -8.73
C LYS A 18 -20.63 -10.06 -7.88
N VAL A 19 -21.05 -8.96 -8.50
CA VAL A 19 -21.39 -7.72 -7.84
C VAL A 19 -22.89 -7.45 -7.91
N GLU A 20 -23.43 -6.86 -6.85
CA GLU A 20 -24.83 -6.45 -6.78
C GLU A 20 -25.04 -5.14 -7.55
N LYS A 21 -24.11 -4.19 -7.39
CA LYS A 21 -24.12 -2.89 -8.07
C LYS A 21 -22.76 -2.20 -7.99
N GLN A 22 -22.53 -1.28 -8.92
CA GLN A 22 -21.49 -0.27 -8.83
C GLN A 22 -22.01 0.91 -8.02
N LEU A 23 -21.24 1.31 -6.98
CA LEU A 23 -21.59 2.41 -6.08
C LEU A 23 -20.97 3.74 -6.51
N PHE A 24 -19.81 3.68 -7.15
CA PHE A 24 -19.04 4.84 -7.61
C PHE A 24 -18.20 4.45 -8.83
N GLY A 25 -17.87 5.44 -9.65
CA GLY A 25 -16.94 5.28 -10.76
C GLY A 25 -16.52 6.64 -11.30
N GLU A 26 -15.21 6.94 -11.25
CA GLU A 26 -14.62 8.19 -11.73
C GLU A 26 -13.20 7.98 -12.25
N GLN A 27 -12.84 8.70 -13.32
CA GLN A 27 -11.48 8.81 -13.79
C GLN A 27 -10.86 10.08 -13.19
N THR A 28 -9.84 9.92 -12.35
CA THR A 28 -9.05 11.03 -11.82
C THR A 28 -7.86 11.33 -12.73
N ASP A 29 -7.03 12.29 -12.36
CA ASP A 29 -5.77 12.56 -13.06
C ASP A 29 -4.73 11.43 -12.87
N PHE A 30 -4.97 10.53 -11.89
CA PHE A 30 -4.03 9.49 -11.48
C PHE A 30 -4.48 8.08 -11.87
N GLN A 31 -5.78 7.76 -11.70
CA GLN A 31 -6.29 6.41 -11.84
C GLN A 31 -7.80 6.39 -12.13
N ARG A 32 -8.31 5.26 -12.59
CA ARG A 32 -9.74 4.96 -12.62
C ARG A 32 -10.15 4.33 -11.30
N ILE A 33 -11.04 4.97 -10.56
CA ILE A 33 -11.56 4.46 -9.29
C ILE A 33 -12.97 3.93 -9.50
N ASP A 34 -13.22 2.69 -9.12
CA ASP A 34 -14.57 2.12 -9.09
C ASP A 34 -14.83 1.45 -7.73
N VAL A 35 -16.03 1.64 -7.17
CA VAL A 35 -16.48 0.99 -5.93
C VAL A 35 -17.68 0.12 -6.23
N PHE A 36 -17.62 -1.11 -5.78
CA PHE A 36 -18.65 -2.11 -5.98
C PHE A 36 -19.17 -2.66 -4.64
N ASP A 37 -20.42 -3.12 -4.67
CA ASP A 37 -21.04 -3.87 -3.58
C ASP A 37 -21.15 -5.34 -3.98
N SER A 38 -20.70 -6.25 -3.14
CA SER A 38 -20.77 -7.69 -3.35
C SER A 38 -21.24 -8.41 -2.10
N LYS A 39 -21.88 -9.58 -2.26
CA LYS A 39 -22.32 -10.40 -1.12
C LYS A 39 -21.17 -11.16 -0.47
N GLU A 40 -20.14 -11.49 -1.25
CA GLU A 40 -19.06 -12.35 -0.76
C GLU A 40 -17.97 -11.56 -0.05
N PHE A 41 -17.62 -10.37 -0.57
CA PHE A 41 -16.51 -9.56 -0.08
C PHE A 41 -16.94 -8.25 0.60
N GLY A 42 -18.26 -7.98 0.70
CA GLY A 42 -18.75 -6.66 1.09
C GLY A 42 -18.48 -5.65 -0.01
N ARG A 43 -18.25 -4.40 0.37
CA ARG A 43 -17.75 -3.41 -0.57
C ARG A 43 -16.30 -3.66 -0.89
N PHE A 44 -15.92 -3.39 -2.13
CA PHE A 44 -14.52 -3.37 -2.55
C PHE A 44 -14.28 -2.20 -3.50
N ILE A 45 -13.04 -1.74 -3.53
CA ILE A 45 -12.57 -0.67 -4.41
C ILE A 45 -11.57 -1.24 -5.40
N SER A 46 -11.64 -0.76 -6.62
CA SER A 46 -10.64 -1.06 -7.65
C SER A 46 -10.00 0.21 -8.18
N SER A 47 -8.71 0.10 -8.51
CA SER A 47 -7.90 1.07 -9.21
C SER A 47 -7.49 0.50 -10.56
N ASP A 48 -7.78 1.23 -11.66
CA ASP A 48 -7.46 0.82 -13.03
C ASP A 48 -7.87 -0.63 -13.39
N GLY A 49 -8.96 -1.12 -12.74
CA GLY A 49 -9.50 -2.45 -12.97
C GLY A 49 -8.92 -3.56 -12.09
N SER A 50 -7.99 -3.28 -11.20
CA SER A 50 -7.47 -4.21 -10.21
C SER A 50 -8.06 -3.93 -8.83
N ILE A 51 -8.42 -4.98 -8.09
CA ILE A 51 -8.94 -4.84 -6.71
C ILE A 51 -7.82 -4.32 -5.81
N VAL A 52 -8.09 -3.21 -5.11
CA VAL A 52 -7.18 -2.64 -4.11
C VAL A 52 -7.36 -3.33 -2.78
N PHE A 53 -8.61 -3.33 -2.27
CA PHE A 53 -8.99 -4.04 -1.07
C PHE A 53 -10.50 -4.31 -1.02
N SER A 54 -10.92 -5.18 -0.11
CA SER A 54 -12.33 -5.43 0.22
C SER A 54 -12.57 -5.33 1.73
N GLU A 55 -13.80 -5.02 2.14
CA GLU A 55 -14.21 -4.99 3.56
C GLU A 55 -13.96 -6.33 4.28
N LYS A 56 -13.86 -7.42 3.53
CA LYS A 56 -13.74 -8.76 4.10
C LYS A 56 -12.31 -9.12 4.51
N ASP A 57 -11.31 -8.67 3.78
CA ASP A 57 -9.93 -9.14 3.97
C ASP A 57 -8.85 -8.05 4.00
N GLU A 58 -9.22 -6.74 3.94
CA GLU A 58 -8.28 -5.63 4.02
C GLU A 58 -7.38 -5.71 5.26
N PHE A 59 -7.95 -6.12 6.40
CA PHE A 59 -7.23 -6.19 7.68
C PHE A 59 -6.01 -7.12 7.62
N VAL A 60 -6.05 -8.17 6.78
CA VAL A 60 -4.90 -9.08 6.65
C VAL A 60 -3.70 -8.35 6.08
N TYR A 61 -3.94 -7.50 5.08
CA TYR A 61 -2.90 -6.68 4.47
C TYR A 61 -2.39 -5.61 5.45
N ASP A 62 -3.29 -4.82 6.01
CA ASP A 62 -2.96 -3.68 6.87
C ASP A 62 -2.21 -4.11 8.14
N GLU A 63 -2.67 -5.19 8.79
CA GLU A 63 -1.99 -5.76 9.95
C GLU A 63 -0.58 -6.27 9.60
N MET A 64 -0.42 -6.95 8.47
CA MET A 64 0.87 -7.53 8.10
C MET A 64 1.90 -6.48 7.69
N ILE A 65 1.49 -5.41 7.00
CA ILE A 65 2.44 -4.37 6.60
C ILE A 65 2.86 -3.49 7.78
N VAL A 66 2.01 -3.36 8.81
CA VAL A 66 2.26 -2.53 10.00
C VAL A 66 2.86 -3.32 11.15
N HIS A 67 2.23 -4.40 11.60
CA HIS A 67 2.62 -5.03 12.86
C HIS A 67 3.94 -5.78 12.78
N VAL A 68 4.33 -6.28 11.61
CA VAL A 68 5.63 -6.96 11.46
C VAL A 68 6.80 -6.00 11.70
N PRO A 69 6.93 -4.84 11.03
CA PRO A 69 8.00 -3.89 11.35
C PRO A 69 7.88 -3.31 12.76
N MET A 70 6.69 -3.04 13.26
CA MET A 70 6.47 -2.55 14.62
C MET A 70 6.92 -3.53 15.70
N ALA A 71 6.80 -4.84 15.46
CA ALA A 71 7.29 -5.88 16.38
C ALA A 71 8.82 -6.01 16.37
N VAL A 72 9.48 -5.57 15.32
CA VAL A 72 10.95 -5.66 15.17
C VAL A 72 11.64 -4.40 15.67
N HIS A 73 11.10 -3.22 15.36
CA HIS A 73 11.70 -1.95 15.77
C HIS A 73 11.25 -1.56 17.18
N PRO A 74 12.19 -1.36 18.15
CA PRO A 74 11.84 -1.19 19.55
C PRO A 74 11.25 0.19 19.90
N ASN A 75 11.39 1.20 19.03
CA ASN A 75 11.06 2.59 19.36
C ASN A 75 10.67 3.41 18.13
N VAL A 76 9.54 3.07 17.51
CA VAL A 76 8.99 3.83 16.38
C VAL A 76 8.24 5.06 16.89
N ARG A 77 8.64 6.25 16.47
CA ARG A 77 8.03 7.55 16.80
C ARG A 77 7.50 8.30 15.60
N HIS A 78 8.23 8.28 14.50
CA HIS A 78 7.91 9.02 13.28
C HIS A 78 7.79 8.05 12.13
N VAL A 79 6.62 8.02 11.52
CA VAL A 79 6.29 7.10 10.43
C VAL A 79 5.96 7.89 9.16
N LEU A 80 6.44 7.41 8.02
CA LEU A 80 6.03 7.87 6.71
C LEU A 80 5.29 6.73 6.00
N VAL A 81 4.09 7.02 5.52
CA VAL A 81 3.32 6.14 4.63
C VAL A 81 3.25 6.79 3.25
N ILE A 82 3.69 6.09 2.22
CA ILE A 82 3.63 6.54 0.82
C ILE A 82 2.56 5.71 0.13
N GLY A 83 1.51 6.37 -0.39
CA GLY A 83 0.23 5.76 -0.64
C GLY A 83 -0.59 5.73 0.66
N GLY A 84 -1.49 4.77 0.80
CA GLY A 84 -2.29 4.60 2.02
C GLY A 84 -3.42 5.62 2.17
N GLY A 85 -3.87 6.19 1.07
CA GLY A 85 -5.01 7.10 1.03
C GLY A 85 -6.34 6.47 1.45
N ASP A 86 -6.39 5.16 1.58
CA ASP A 86 -7.53 4.42 2.13
C ASP A 86 -7.63 4.50 3.67
N GLY A 87 -6.51 4.74 4.36
CA GLY A 87 -6.44 4.94 5.79
C GLY A 87 -6.21 3.67 6.62
N GLY A 88 -6.16 2.48 6.01
CA GLY A 88 -6.00 1.22 6.72
C GLY A 88 -4.67 1.12 7.45
N VAL A 89 -3.57 1.43 6.76
CA VAL A 89 -2.23 1.49 7.37
C VAL A 89 -2.18 2.50 8.52
N ALA A 90 -2.77 3.70 8.33
CA ALA A 90 -2.83 4.73 9.39
C ALA A 90 -3.67 4.26 10.58
N ARG A 91 -4.76 3.50 10.35
CA ARG A 91 -5.59 2.90 11.39
C ARG A 91 -4.77 1.93 12.25
N GLU A 92 -4.03 1.02 11.64
CA GLU A 92 -3.20 0.05 12.38
C GLU A 92 -2.07 0.74 13.14
N LEU A 93 -1.40 1.74 12.56
CA LEU A 93 -0.40 2.55 13.25
C LEU A 93 -0.98 3.30 14.44
N SER A 94 -2.24 3.73 14.39
CA SER A 94 -2.89 4.49 15.47
C SER A 94 -3.03 3.73 16.79
N TYR A 95 -2.97 2.40 16.77
CA TYR A 95 -2.99 1.58 17.98
C TYR A 95 -1.71 1.69 18.83
N TYR A 96 -0.61 2.15 18.24
CA TYR A 96 0.67 2.34 18.90
C TYR A 96 0.76 3.74 19.50
N LYS A 97 0.66 3.83 20.81
CA LYS A 97 0.61 5.12 21.54
C LYS A 97 1.94 5.87 21.57
N GLU A 98 3.04 5.16 21.37
CA GLU A 98 4.40 5.67 21.27
C GLU A 98 4.69 6.43 19.98
N ILE A 99 3.91 6.23 18.92
CA ILE A 99 4.02 6.99 17.68
C ILE A 99 3.58 8.43 17.94
N GLU A 100 4.41 9.38 17.56
CA GLU A 100 4.19 10.81 17.74
C GLU A 100 3.65 11.48 16.47
N GLU A 101 4.06 10.98 15.29
CA GLU A 101 3.72 11.58 14.01
C GLU A 101 3.64 10.51 12.92
N ILE A 102 2.60 10.62 12.07
CA ILE A 102 2.38 9.77 10.91
C ILE A 102 2.14 10.69 9.70
N ASP A 103 3.11 10.76 8.80
CA ASP A 103 2.96 11.44 7.52
C ASP A 103 2.41 10.46 6.49
N VAL A 104 1.24 10.75 5.91
CA VAL A 104 0.64 10.01 4.80
C VAL A 104 0.77 10.85 3.53
N VAL A 105 1.40 10.31 2.49
CA VAL A 105 1.64 11.01 1.22
C VAL A 105 0.88 10.30 0.11
N GLU A 106 -0.26 10.86 -0.27
CA GLU A 106 -1.15 10.32 -1.31
C GLU A 106 -1.41 11.40 -2.36
N PRO A 107 -1.10 11.18 -3.64
CA PRO A 107 -1.32 12.19 -4.66
C PRO A 107 -2.79 12.41 -5.02
N ASP A 108 -3.62 11.38 -4.89
CA ASP A 108 -5.02 11.40 -5.34
C ASP A 108 -6.00 11.74 -4.20
N GLU A 109 -6.34 13.02 -4.07
CA GLU A 109 -7.32 13.49 -3.08
C GLU A 109 -8.70 12.85 -3.28
N VAL A 110 -9.10 12.57 -4.54
CA VAL A 110 -10.39 11.93 -4.85
C VAL A 110 -10.42 10.51 -4.28
N PHE A 111 -9.30 9.77 -4.35
CA PHE A 111 -9.20 8.43 -3.75
C PHE A 111 -9.45 8.47 -2.24
N VAL A 112 -8.83 9.42 -1.53
CA VAL A 112 -9.03 9.61 -0.08
C VAL A 112 -10.50 9.90 0.25
N GLU A 113 -11.13 10.81 -0.49
CA GLU A 113 -12.53 11.17 -0.26
C GLU A 113 -13.50 10.01 -0.57
N VAL A 114 -13.20 9.21 -1.59
CA VAL A 114 -13.95 7.99 -1.91
C VAL A 114 -13.83 6.98 -0.78
N CYS A 115 -12.63 6.77 -0.23
CA CYS A 115 -12.40 5.86 0.88
C CYS A 115 -13.13 6.34 2.15
N LYS A 116 -13.05 7.61 2.50
CA LYS A 116 -13.81 8.19 3.61
C LYS A 116 -15.31 7.99 3.47
N LYS A 117 -15.84 8.11 2.26
CA LYS A 117 -17.27 7.99 1.99
C LYS A 117 -17.78 6.55 2.02
N PHE A 118 -17.05 5.62 1.42
CA PHE A 118 -17.53 4.25 1.20
C PHE A 118 -16.91 3.23 2.16
N PHE A 119 -15.75 3.53 2.76
CA PHE A 119 -15.01 2.67 3.68
C PHE A 119 -14.61 3.42 4.97
N PRO A 120 -15.59 3.99 5.70
CA PRO A 120 -15.30 4.87 6.85
C PRO A 120 -14.54 4.15 7.98
N ASP A 121 -14.73 2.82 8.15
CA ASP A 121 -14.02 2.06 9.16
C ASP A 121 -12.53 1.94 8.87
N ASN A 122 -12.16 1.87 7.59
CA ASN A 122 -10.77 1.87 7.14
C ASN A 122 -10.20 3.29 7.23
N ALA A 123 -10.88 4.25 6.61
CA ALA A 123 -10.42 5.62 6.49
C ALA A 123 -10.36 6.41 7.81
N ARG A 124 -10.98 5.91 8.90
CA ARG A 124 -10.89 6.55 10.23
C ARG A 124 -9.47 6.75 10.73
N GLY A 125 -8.51 5.95 10.24
CA GLY A 125 -7.09 6.12 10.56
C GLY A 125 -6.55 7.49 10.16
N LEU A 126 -7.08 8.08 9.10
CA LEU A 126 -6.68 9.41 8.62
C LEU A 126 -7.16 10.56 9.52
N ASP A 127 -8.11 10.30 10.42
CA ASP A 127 -8.64 11.30 11.36
C ASP A 127 -7.90 11.30 12.71
N ASP A 128 -6.93 10.41 12.92
CA ASP A 128 -6.08 10.43 14.12
C ASP A 128 -5.29 11.75 14.18
N PRO A 129 -5.26 12.46 15.32
CA PRO A 129 -4.61 13.76 15.44
C PRO A 129 -3.10 13.76 15.19
N ARG A 130 -2.45 12.59 15.16
CA ARG A 130 -1.05 12.41 14.82
C ARG A 130 -0.80 12.24 13.32
N VAL A 131 -1.88 12.02 12.53
CA VAL A 131 -1.80 11.81 11.09
C VAL A 131 -1.86 13.14 10.36
N ARG A 132 -0.94 13.33 9.42
CA ARG A 132 -0.95 14.46 8.48
C ARG A 132 -0.96 13.91 7.06
N VAL A 133 -2.01 14.23 6.31
CA VAL A 133 -2.14 13.84 4.91
C VAL A 133 -1.56 14.93 4.01
N PHE A 134 -0.67 14.54 3.10
CA PHE A 134 -0.05 15.39 2.09
C PHE A 134 -0.45 14.92 0.70
N TYR A 135 -1.16 15.74 -0.03
CA TYR A 135 -1.50 15.49 -1.44
C TYR A 135 -0.31 15.83 -2.32
N ALA A 136 0.59 14.87 -2.50
CA ALA A 136 1.87 15.08 -3.16
C ALA A 136 2.44 13.79 -3.78
N ASP A 137 3.37 13.96 -4.71
CA ASP A 137 4.18 12.86 -5.23
C ASP A 137 5.18 12.37 -4.18
N GLY A 138 5.15 11.07 -3.87
CA GLY A 138 5.95 10.46 -2.81
C GLY A 138 7.47 10.55 -3.04
N LEU A 139 7.93 10.42 -4.29
CA LEU A 139 9.35 10.58 -4.62
C LEU A 139 9.83 12.01 -4.39
N ARG A 140 9.03 12.99 -4.81
CA ARG A 140 9.33 14.42 -4.58
C ARG A 140 9.35 14.76 -3.10
N PHE A 141 8.37 14.25 -2.35
CA PHE A 141 8.27 14.47 -0.91
C PHE A 141 9.52 14.00 -0.17
N LEU A 142 10.04 12.82 -0.54
CA LEU A 142 11.23 12.22 0.07
C LEU A 142 12.54 12.96 -0.22
N ARG A 143 12.65 13.72 -1.32
CA ARG A 143 13.92 14.36 -1.71
C ARG A 143 14.52 15.28 -0.67
N SER A 144 13.69 15.91 0.15
CA SER A 144 14.11 16.85 1.22
C SER A 144 14.25 16.22 2.60
N LYS A 145 13.99 14.92 2.73
CA LYS A 145 13.97 14.23 4.03
C LYS A 145 15.31 13.57 4.32
N ASN A 146 15.81 13.74 5.55
CA ASN A 146 17.05 13.14 6.03
C ASN A 146 16.90 12.78 7.50
N ASP A 147 17.21 11.53 7.88
CA ASP A 147 17.23 11.03 9.26
C ASP A 147 15.98 11.44 10.07
N GLN A 148 14.82 11.34 9.44
CA GLN A 148 13.56 11.83 10.02
C GLN A 148 12.65 10.72 10.52
N TYR A 149 12.60 9.56 9.81
CA TYR A 149 11.63 8.52 10.07
C TYR A 149 12.26 7.28 10.69
N ASP A 150 11.55 6.67 11.62
CA ASP A 150 11.89 5.36 12.20
C ASP A 150 11.36 4.23 11.29
N LEU A 151 10.21 4.47 10.66
CA LEU A 151 9.55 3.52 9.78
C LEU A 151 9.06 4.23 8.51
N ILE A 152 9.32 3.64 7.35
CA ILE A 152 8.72 4.03 6.07
C ILE A 152 7.92 2.84 5.54
N ILE A 153 6.64 3.04 5.27
CA ILE A 153 5.77 2.06 4.61
C ILE A 153 5.47 2.58 3.21
N ASN A 154 5.87 1.83 2.18
CA ASN A 154 5.44 2.10 0.81
C ASN A 154 4.26 1.20 0.48
N ASP A 155 3.09 1.80 0.51
CA ASP A 155 1.79 1.17 0.29
C ASP A 155 1.27 1.34 -1.15
N ALA A 156 2.11 1.88 -2.04
CA ALA A 156 1.76 2.04 -3.45
C ALA A 156 1.60 0.67 -4.13
N ILE A 157 0.52 0.54 -4.91
CA ILE A 157 0.01 -0.76 -5.34
C ILE A 157 0.75 -1.35 -6.54
N ASP A 158 1.20 -0.53 -7.50
CA ASP A 158 1.70 -1.02 -8.78
C ASP A 158 3.05 -0.37 -9.14
N PRO A 159 4.08 -1.14 -9.55
CA PRO A 159 5.33 -0.59 -10.07
C PRO A 159 5.18 0.03 -11.48
N LEU A 160 3.99 0.08 -12.03
CA LEU A 160 3.68 0.63 -13.36
C LEU A 160 2.96 1.98 -13.27
N GLY A 161 2.78 2.64 -14.39
CA GLY A 161 2.03 3.89 -14.46
C GLY A 161 2.63 5.02 -13.63
N HIS A 162 1.78 5.76 -12.92
CA HIS A 162 2.15 6.93 -12.12
C HIS A 162 2.99 6.57 -10.87
N THR A 163 2.92 5.34 -10.40
CA THR A 163 3.67 4.85 -9.23
C THR A 163 5.05 4.30 -9.58
N ALA A 164 5.40 4.14 -10.87
CA ALA A 164 6.68 3.56 -11.32
C ALA A 164 7.92 4.24 -10.70
N GLY A 165 7.83 5.54 -10.39
CA GLY A 165 8.86 6.30 -9.69
C GLY A 165 9.21 5.79 -8.30
N LEU A 166 8.24 5.16 -7.61
CA LEU A 166 8.36 4.62 -6.25
C LEU A 166 9.08 3.26 -6.18
N PHE A 167 9.57 2.75 -7.32
CA PHE A 167 10.28 1.47 -7.43
C PHE A 167 11.62 1.61 -8.14
N THR A 168 12.23 2.79 -8.04
CA THR A 168 13.53 3.12 -8.65
C THR A 168 14.66 3.08 -7.62
N LYS A 169 15.91 2.97 -8.10
CA LYS A 169 17.10 3.10 -7.23
C LYS A 169 17.14 4.46 -6.53
N GLU A 170 16.70 5.52 -7.19
CA GLU A 170 16.58 6.86 -6.60
C GLU A 170 15.63 6.85 -5.40
N PHE A 171 14.48 6.22 -5.55
CA PHE A 171 13.48 6.13 -4.50
C PHE A 171 14.03 5.39 -3.27
N TYR A 172 14.59 4.19 -3.46
CA TYR A 172 15.18 3.43 -2.34
C TYR A 172 16.33 4.18 -1.66
N GLY A 173 17.17 4.88 -2.44
CA GLY A 173 18.23 5.74 -1.90
C GLY A 173 17.69 6.92 -1.09
N ASN A 174 16.58 7.52 -1.53
CA ASN A 174 15.90 8.58 -0.78
C ASN A 174 15.25 8.04 0.50
N CYS A 175 14.61 6.88 0.46
CA CYS A 175 14.08 6.22 1.67
C CYS A 175 15.20 5.91 2.66
N TYR A 176 16.32 5.33 2.20
CA TYR A 176 17.47 5.07 3.05
C TYR A 176 17.99 6.34 3.74
N ARG A 177 18.09 7.44 3.01
CA ARG A 177 18.53 8.74 3.57
C ARG A 177 17.52 9.33 4.54
N ALA A 178 16.21 9.17 4.26
CA ALA A 178 15.13 9.70 5.10
C ALA A 178 14.95 8.91 6.40
N LEU A 179 15.35 7.64 6.41
CA LEU A 179 15.34 6.79 7.61
C LEU A 179 16.45 7.17 8.58
N LYS A 180 16.18 7.08 9.88
CA LYS A 180 17.16 7.12 10.97
C LYS A 180 18.09 5.90 10.91
N GLU A 181 19.11 5.85 11.77
CA GLU A 181 20.19 4.85 11.74
C GLU A 181 19.69 3.40 11.85
N ASP A 182 18.67 3.17 12.68
CA ASP A 182 18.04 1.86 12.91
C ASP A 182 16.69 1.72 12.16
N GLY A 183 16.42 2.62 11.23
CA GLY A 183 15.14 2.71 10.56
C GLY A 183 14.83 1.55 9.64
N ILE A 184 13.54 1.25 9.52
CA ILE A 184 12.98 0.16 8.72
C ILE A 184 12.15 0.74 7.58
N MET A 185 12.26 0.12 6.41
CA MET A 185 11.32 0.31 5.32
C MET A 185 10.60 -1.00 5.02
N VAL A 186 9.28 -0.93 4.87
CA VAL A 186 8.47 -2.05 4.37
C VAL A 186 7.73 -1.61 3.11
N TYR A 187 7.62 -2.49 2.15
CA TYR A 187 6.78 -2.28 0.98
C TYR A 187 6.12 -3.59 0.52
N GLN A 188 4.94 -3.44 -0.03
CA GLN A 188 4.21 -4.53 -0.62
C GLN A 188 4.76 -4.85 -2.02
N HIS A 189 4.66 -6.09 -2.46
CA HIS A 189 5.29 -6.50 -3.71
C HIS A 189 4.46 -7.42 -4.60
N GLY A 190 3.19 -7.59 -4.30
CA GLY A 190 2.37 -8.50 -5.09
C GLY A 190 2.71 -9.99 -4.90
N SER A 191 2.31 -10.79 -5.86
CA SER A 191 2.49 -12.25 -5.84
C SER A 191 3.64 -12.68 -6.75
N PRO A 192 4.56 -13.54 -6.29
CA PRO A 192 5.58 -14.15 -7.15
C PRO A 192 5.09 -15.42 -7.86
N PHE A 193 3.78 -15.70 -7.82
CA PHE A 193 3.22 -16.96 -8.30
C PHE A 193 3.18 -17.06 -9.83
N TYR A 194 3.04 -15.92 -10.52
CA TYR A 194 3.06 -15.85 -11.98
C TYR A 194 4.44 -15.40 -12.47
N ASP A 195 4.90 -15.95 -13.60
CA ASP A 195 6.28 -15.75 -14.10
C ASP A 195 6.61 -14.26 -14.33
N GLU A 196 5.68 -13.47 -14.87
CA GLU A 196 5.89 -12.03 -15.12
C GLU A 196 6.06 -11.24 -13.82
N ASP A 197 5.30 -11.61 -12.79
CA ASP A 197 5.38 -11.00 -11.47
C ASP A 197 6.67 -11.41 -10.76
N GLU A 198 7.11 -12.66 -10.89
CA GLU A 198 8.38 -13.14 -10.30
C GLU A 198 9.56 -12.34 -10.84
N ASP A 199 9.64 -12.08 -12.14
CA ASP A 199 10.72 -11.29 -12.75
C ASP A 199 10.69 -9.84 -12.25
N THR A 200 9.52 -9.25 -12.12
CA THR A 200 9.32 -7.91 -11.53
C THR A 200 9.79 -7.89 -10.07
N CYS A 201 9.37 -8.86 -9.27
CA CYS A 201 9.81 -9.06 -7.89
C CYS A 201 11.33 -9.10 -7.78
N ARG A 202 11.97 -9.92 -8.57
CA ARG A 202 13.45 -10.08 -8.58
C ARG A 202 14.15 -8.77 -8.99
N ALA A 203 13.60 -8.04 -9.96
CA ALA A 203 14.16 -6.77 -10.42
C ALA A 203 14.09 -5.68 -9.34
N MET A 204 12.98 -5.58 -8.63
CA MET A 204 12.79 -4.62 -7.54
C MET A 204 13.69 -4.96 -6.35
N HIS A 205 13.77 -6.24 -5.96
CA HIS A 205 14.69 -6.69 -4.92
C HIS A 205 16.14 -6.29 -5.21
N ARG A 206 16.62 -6.50 -6.45
CA ARG A 206 17.96 -6.07 -6.85
C ARG A 206 18.17 -4.55 -6.73
N LYS A 207 17.15 -3.75 -7.04
CA LYS A 207 17.23 -2.28 -6.88
C LYS A 207 17.33 -1.87 -5.41
N ALA A 208 16.48 -2.43 -4.55
CA ALA A 208 16.45 -2.14 -3.12
C ALA A 208 17.73 -2.56 -2.39
N SER A 209 18.28 -3.74 -2.71
CA SER A 209 19.51 -4.29 -2.12
C SER A 209 20.77 -3.46 -2.41
N HIS A 210 20.72 -2.51 -3.33
CA HIS A 210 21.82 -1.55 -3.51
C HIS A 210 21.91 -0.53 -2.37
N SER A 211 20.79 -0.21 -1.76
CA SER A 211 20.71 0.82 -0.72
C SER A 211 20.65 0.23 0.70
N PHE A 212 20.00 -0.92 0.84
CA PHE A 212 19.75 -1.53 2.15
C PHE A 212 20.60 -2.80 2.35
N PRO A 213 21.40 -2.87 3.42
CA PRO A 213 22.23 -4.05 3.71
C PRO A 213 21.41 -5.24 4.22
N ILE A 214 20.26 -4.97 4.86
CA ILE A 214 19.35 -6.00 5.33
C ILE A 214 18.12 -6.00 4.44
N SER A 215 17.82 -7.16 3.86
CA SER A 215 16.63 -7.40 3.06
C SER A 215 16.04 -8.76 3.40
N ARG A 216 14.77 -8.78 3.76
CA ARG A 216 14.01 -9.99 4.10
C ARG A 216 12.64 -9.93 3.47
N VAL A 217 12.02 -11.08 3.29
CA VAL A 217 10.67 -11.20 2.72
C VAL A 217 9.81 -11.99 3.71
N TYR A 218 8.58 -11.54 3.86
CA TYR A 218 7.53 -12.30 4.53
C TYR A 218 6.27 -12.28 3.67
N GLN A 219 5.29 -13.08 4.03
CA GLN A 219 4.09 -13.27 3.21
C GLN A 219 2.82 -13.29 4.04
N ALA A 220 1.71 -12.96 3.39
CA ALA A 220 0.36 -13.21 3.87
C ALA A 220 -0.48 -13.92 2.80
N HIS A 221 -1.59 -14.51 3.22
CA HIS A 221 -2.62 -15.02 2.34
C HIS A 221 -3.79 -14.06 2.33
N ILE A 222 -4.02 -13.41 1.19
CA ILE A 222 -5.08 -12.40 1.01
C ILE A 222 -5.97 -12.87 -0.14
N PRO A 223 -7.17 -13.38 0.14
CA PRO A 223 -8.04 -14.03 -0.85
C PRO A 223 -8.39 -13.19 -2.07
N THR A 224 -8.50 -11.87 -1.93
CA THR A 224 -8.81 -10.96 -3.05
C THR A 224 -7.59 -10.61 -3.90
N CYS A 225 -6.37 -10.89 -3.43
CA CYS A 225 -5.16 -10.69 -4.22
C CYS A 225 -4.90 -11.84 -5.20
N ALA A 226 -4.11 -11.58 -6.24
CA ALA A 226 -3.71 -12.56 -7.22
C ALA A 226 -3.13 -13.82 -6.55
N SER A 227 -3.67 -15.00 -6.86
CA SER A 227 -3.32 -16.29 -6.27
C SER A 227 -3.51 -16.40 -4.73
N GLY A 228 -3.94 -15.36 -4.04
CA GLY A 228 -3.97 -15.28 -2.57
C GLY A 228 -2.61 -15.20 -1.91
N TYR A 229 -1.53 -15.19 -2.67
CA TYR A 229 -0.16 -15.24 -2.16
C TYR A 229 0.48 -13.86 -2.31
N TRP A 230 0.68 -13.15 -1.19
CA TRP A 230 1.15 -11.78 -1.20
C TRP A 230 2.44 -11.59 -0.42
N LEU A 231 3.42 -10.92 -1.04
CA LEU A 231 4.73 -10.68 -0.46
C LEU A 231 4.87 -9.26 0.09
N PHE A 232 5.58 -9.17 1.20
CA PHE A 232 6.07 -7.93 1.76
C PHE A 232 7.59 -7.97 1.87
N TRP A 233 8.24 -6.88 1.50
CA TRP A 233 9.66 -6.70 1.67
C TRP A 233 9.97 -5.86 2.88
N PHE A 234 10.87 -6.37 3.70
CA PHE A 234 11.40 -5.73 4.89
C PHE A 234 12.85 -5.36 4.63
N LEU A 235 13.18 -4.07 4.69
CA LEU A 235 14.49 -3.49 4.47
C LEU A 235 14.92 -2.74 5.74
N SER A 236 16.21 -2.83 6.11
CA SER A 236 16.76 -2.09 7.25
C SER A 236 18.18 -1.63 6.96
N LYS A 237 18.54 -0.54 7.62
CA LYS A 237 19.92 -0.05 7.68
C LYS A 237 20.83 -1.00 8.45
#